data_4d4858ea8754e5bd3db1a64cd95914a1
#
_entry.id   4d4858ea8754e5bd3db1a64cd95914a1
#
_cell.length_a   1.000
_cell.length_b   1.000
_cell.length_c   1.000
_cell.angle_alpha   90.00
_cell.angle_beta   90.00
_cell.angle_gamma   90.00
#
_symmetry.space_group_name_H-M   'P 1'
#
loop_
_entity.id
_entity.type
_entity.pdbx_description
1 polymer ?
#
loop_
_entity_poly.entity_id
_entity_poly.type
_entity_poly.pdbx_seq_one_letter_code
_entity_poly.pdbx_strand_id
1 'polypeptide(L)'
;MYSNTGGQVSGSSPLSGMVKYASNGKQTKKKDLGQLAMGYEDVYVANVAFGADYGQTVQAFKEAEAYPGTSLIICFAPCIDWGMDMKDMATAMMTDAVDTGYWPLYRYNPSKHGTEEPAFRLDSQKIRAPLEKFLERQNRFQGLLRSQPERAKDLHGKLQVTYLLTYLLTYLLTYL
;
A
#
# COMPACT_ATOMS: atom_id res chain seq x y z
N MET A 1 9.30 -7.63 -2.58
CA MET A 1 10.25 -8.73 -2.91
C MET A 1 11.67 -8.22 -2.82
N TYR A 2 12.63 -9.08 -2.85
CA TYR A 2 14.06 -8.74 -2.91
C TYR A 2 14.49 -8.58 -4.38
N SER A 3 14.37 -7.37 -4.92
CA SER A 3 14.61 -7.10 -6.35
C SER A 3 16.09 -7.20 -6.73
N ASN A 4 16.98 -6.71 -5.87
CA ASN A 4 18.44 -6.69 -6.09
C ASN A 4 19.09 -8.08 -6.21
N THR A 5 18.47 -9.12 -5.70
CA THR A 5 19.00 -10.50 -5.72
C THR A 5 18.22 -11.46 -6.64
N GLY A 6 17.28 -10.95 -7.44
CA GLY A 6 16.55 -11.70 -8.45
C GLY A 6 15.08 -11.99 -8.15
N GLY A 7 14.41 -11.18 -7.40
CA GLY A 7 12.95 -11.18 -7.26
C GLY A 7 12.38 -12.21 -6.30
N GLN A 8 13.12 -12.57 -5.23
CA GLN A 8 12.65 -13.53 -4.22
C GLN A 8 11.49 -12.97 -3.39
N VAL A 9 10.66 -13.88 -2.91
CA VAL A 9 9.55 -13.55 -2.00
C VAL A 9 10.06 -12.93 -0.70
N SER A 10 9.35 -11.91 -0.21
CA SER A 10 9.58 -11.28 1.09
C SER A 10 8.29 -11.13 1.87
N GLY A 11 8.35 -10.74 3.14
CA GLY A 11 7.17 -10.37 3.93
C GLY A 11 6.38 -9.21 3.32
N SER A 12 7.04 -8.34 2.54
CA SER A 12 6.44 -7.23 1.80
C SER A 12 5.94 -7.59 0.39
N SER A 13 6.19 -8.80 -0.10
CA SER A 13 5.57 -9.22 -1.37
C SER A 13 4.05 -9.31 -1.18
N PRO A 14 3.25 -8.72 -2.08
CA PRO A 14 1.80 -8.78 -1.96
C PRO A 14 1.27 -10.20 -2.16
N LEU A 15 0.12 -10.49 -1.57
CA LEU A 15 -0.69 -11.67 -1.86
C LEU A 15 -0.92 -11.77 -3.37
N SER A 16 -0.96 -12.97 -3.92
CA SER A 16 -1.13 -13.30 -5.33
C SER A 16 0.08 -12.97 -6.24
N GLY A 17 1.02 -12.15 -5.80
CA GLY A 17 2.20 -11.81 -6.61
C GLY A 17 3.06 -13.02 -6.94
N MET A 18 3.36 -13.23 -8.23
CA MET A 18 4.23 -14.30 -8.71
C MET A 18 5.70 -13.87 -8.64
N VAL A 19 6.42 -14.40 -7.66
CA VAL A 19 7.83 -14.07 -7.39
C VAL A 19 8.65 -15.35 -7.19
N LYS A 20 9.98 -15.24 -7.23
CA LYS A 20 10.86 -16.39 -6.99
C LYS A 20 10.59 -16.99 -5.60
N TYR A 21 10.49 -18.29 -5.51
CA TYR A 21 10.02 -19.09 -4.38
C TYR A 21 8.53 -18.95 -4.03
N ALA A 22 7.76 -18.24 -4.85
CA ALA A 22 6.30 -18.22 -4.83
C ALA A 22 5.77 -18.14 -6.28
N SER A 23 6.19 -19.07 -7.13
CA SER A 23 5.86 -19.12 -8.58
C SER A 23 4.36 -19.36 -8.83
N ASN A 24 3.66 -19.95 -7.86
CA ASN A 24 2.22 -20.18 -7.92
C ASN A 24 1.40 -19.04 -7.24
N GLY A 25 1.98 -17.85 -7.11
CA GLY A 25 1.41 -16.74 -6.37
C GLY A 25 1.59 -16.85 -4.85
N LYS A 26 2.00 -15.76 -4.22
CA LYS A 26 2.14 -15.71 -2.76
C LYS A 26 0.76 -15.84 -2.10
N GLN A 27 0.65 -16.69 -1.07
CA GLN A 27 -0.62 -16.98 -0.39
C GLN A 27 -0.87 -16.16 0.88
N THR A 28 0.17 -15.49 1.39
CA THR A 28 0.08 -14.70 2.61
C THR A 28 0.01 -13.21 2.32
N LYS A 29 -0.66 -12.44 3.20
CA LYS A 29 -0.76 -11.00 3.11
C LYS A 29 0.61 -10.31 3.17
N LYS A 30 0.69 -9.12 2.61
CA LYS A 30 1.81 -8.20 2.83
C LYS A 30 1.85 -7.81 4.31
N LYS A 31 3.07 -7.78 4.91
CA LYS A 31 3.26 -7.21 6.24
C LYS A 31 2.87 -5.72 6.23
N ASP A 32 2.05 -5.30 7.17
CA ASP A 32 1.66 -3.92 7.36
C ASP A 32 2.54 -3.27 8.43
N LEU A 33 3.55 -2.52 7.99
CA LEU A 33 4.48 -1.83 8.88
C LEU A 33 3.83 -0.64 9.57
N GLY A 34 2.86 0.00 8.93
CA GLY A 34 2.14 1.12 9.50
C GLY A 34 1.32 0.70 10.72
N GLN A 35 0.53 -0.36 10.59
CA GLN A 35 -0.23 -0.92 11.72
C GLN A 35 0.68 -1.38 12.86
N LEU A 36 1.81 -2.01 12.54
CA LEU A 36 2.78 -2.42 13.56
C LEU A 36 3.37 -1.22 14.30
N ALA A 37 3.72 -0.14 13.60
CA ALA A 37 4.28 1.05 14.20
C ALA A 37 3.25 1.84 15.02
N MET A 38 2.00 1.93 14.56
CA MET A 38 0.92 2.57 15.32
C MET A 38 0.63 1.86 16.65
N GLY A 39 0.93 0.56 16.76
CA GLY A 39 0.79 -0.20 18.00
C GLY A 39 1.77 0.19 19.11
N TYR A 40 2.78 1.01 18.83
CA TYR A 40 3.68 1.58 19.84
C TYR A 40 3.15 2.86 20.51
N GLU A 41 2.04 3.41 19.99
CA GLU A 41 1.30 4.57 20.52
C GLU A 41 2.06 5.91 20.54
N ASP A 42 3.39 5.91 20.42
CA ASP A 42 4.27 7.11 20.44
C ASP A 42 5.02 7.34 19.11
N VAL A 43 4.62 6.66 18.04
CA VAL A 43 5.26 6.78 16.72
C VAL A 43 4.32 7.50 15.75
N TYR A 44 4.79 8.62 15.18
CA TYR A 44 4.10 9.22 14.03
C TYR A 44 4.20 8.29 12.82
N VAL A 45 3.09 8.04 12.16
CA VAL A 45 3.07 7.14 10.98
C VAL A 45 2.36 7.80 9.82
N ALA A 46 2.98 7.78 8.64
CA ALA A 46 2.32 8.20 7.40
C ALA A 46 2.53 7.19 6.27
N ASN A 47 1.47 6.98 5.50
CA ASN A 47 1.49 6.18 4.28
C ASN A 47 1.26 7.11 3.09
N VAL A 48 2.24 7.23 2.19
CA VAL A 48 2.26 8.26 1.15
C VAL A 48 2.56 7.67 -0.22
N ALA A 49 2.11 8.36 -1.28
CA ALA A 49 2.46 8.08 -2.66
C ALA A 49 2.63 9.41 -3.41
N PHE A 50 3.87 9.86 -3.55
CA PHE A 50 4.23 11.18 -4.07
C PHE A 50 3.58 11.49 -5.43
N GLY A 51 3.62 10.55 -6.38
CA GLY A 51 3.03 10.74 -7.71
C GLY A 51 1.50 10.70 -7.73
N ALA A 52 0.84 10.23 -6.65
CA ALA A 52 -0.61 10.24 -6.54
C ALA A 52 -1.13 11.50 -5.84
N ASP A 53 -0.44 11.93 -4.78
CA ASP A 53 -0.79 13.15 -4.03
C ASP A 53 0.49 13.79 -3.45
N TYR A 54 0.98 14.80 -4.19
CA TYR A 54 2.14 15.59 -3.80
C TYR A 54 1.87 16.38 -2.50
N GLY A 55 0.69 16.98 -2.40
CA GLY A 55 0.31 17.82 -1.26
C GLY A 55 0.27 17.02 0.05
N GLN A 56 -0.36 15.84 0.01
CA GLN A 56 -0.41 14.91 1.15
C GLN A 56 0.99 14.46 1.56
N THR A 57 1.84 14.14 0.59
CA THR A 57 3.22 13.72 0.86
C THR A 57 4.02 14.83 1.56
N VAL A 58 3.98 16.07 1.03
CA VAL A 58 4.66 17.21 1.66
C VAL A 58 4.13 17.48 3.08
N GLN A 59 2.82 17.39 3.27
CA GLN A 59 2.21 17.58 4.59
C GLN A 59 2.67 16.51 5.58
N ALA A 60 2.73 15.25 5.15
CA ALA A 60 3.21 14.14 5.99
C ALA A 60 4.67 14.37 6.46
N PHE A 61 5.56 14.85 5.57
CA PHE A 61 6.93 15.17 5.94
C PHE A 61 7.03 16.33 6.91
N LYS A 62 6.24 17.40 6.73
CA LYS A 62 6.19 18.54 7.65
C LYS A 62 5.71 18.13 9.04
N GLU A 63 4.69 17.28 9.12
CA GLU A 63 4.18 16.78 10.40
C GLU A 63 5.20 15.86 11.08
N ALA A 64 5.87 14.99 10.31
CA ALA A 64 6.91 14.12 10.82
C ALA A 64 8.12 14.88 11.38
N GLU A 65 8.53 15.98 10.72
CA GLU A 65 9.61 16.86 11.18
C GLU A 65 9.24 17.60 12.48
N ALA A 66 7.98 18.05 12.57
CA ALA A 66 7.47 18.76 13.75
C ALA A 66 7.18 17.83 14.94
N TYR A 67 7.04 16.53 14.72
CA TYR A 67 6.73 15.56 15.77
C TYR A 67 7.96 15.32 16.66
N PRO A 68 7.88 15.45 18.00
CA PRO A 68 9.04 15.37 18.89
C PRO A 68 9.53 13.95 19.15
N GLY A 69 8.89 12.92 18.60
CA GLY A 69 9.19 11.51 18.76
C GLY A 69 9.69 10.83 17.49
N THR A 70 9.60 9.51 17.48
CA THR A 70 9.95 8.69 16.31
C THR A 70 8.90 8.88 15.21
N SER A 71 9.34 9.04 13.97
CA SER A 71 8.47 9.14 12.80
C SER A 71 8.78 8.09 11.76
N LEU A 72 7.74 7.43 11.23
CA LEU A 72 7.82 6.45 10.15
C LEU A 72 6.99 6.90 8.96
N ILE A 73 7.63 7.21 7.83
CA ILE A 73 6.95 7.50 6.58
C ILE A 73 7.15 6.32 5.62
N ILE A 74 6.05 5.73 5.17
CA ILE A 74 6.03 4.59 4.26
C ILE A 74 5.64 5.07 2.88
N CYS A 75 6.58 5.04 1.94
CA CYS A 75 6.38 5.55 0.59
C CYS A 75 6.09 4.41 -0.39
N PHE A 76 5.05 4.56 -1.21
CA PHE A 76 4.87 3.67 -2.35
C PHE A 76 5.90 3.99 -3.43
N ALA A 77 6.71 3.00 -3.80
CA ALA A 77 7.68 3.10 -4.88
C ALA A 77 7.40 2.02 -5.94
N PRO A 78 6.97 2.39 -7.16
CA PRO A 78 6.90 1.46 -8.28
C PRO A 78 8.29 0.87 -8.58
N CYS A 79 8.34 -0.36 -9.09
CA CYS A 79 9.60 -1.06 -9.35
C CYS A 79 9.54 -1.80 -10.69
N ILE A 80 10.56 -1.61 -11.54
CA ILE A 80 10.68 -2.30 -12.84
C ILE A 80 10.70 -3.82 -12.68
N ASP A 81 11.27 -4.30 -11.59
CA ASP A 81 11.37 -5.73 -11.31
C ASP A 81 10.01 -6.38 -10.99
N TRP A 82 9.01 -5.56 -10.70
CA TRP A 82 7.60 -5.98 -10.64
C TRP A 82 6.96 -6.16 -12.03
N GLY A 83 7.69 -5.79 -13.08
CA GLY A 83 7.26 -5.90 -14.47
C GLY A 83 6.37 -4.74 -14.91
N MET A 84 6.64 -3.54 -14.39
CA MET A 84 5.99 -2.30 -14.80
C MET A 84 6.87 -1.53 -15.80
N ASP A 85 6.25 -0.83 -16.73
CA ASP A 85 6.92 0.20 -17.51
C ASP A 85 7.06 1.48 -16.64
N MET A 86 8.30 1.87 -16.37
CA MET A 86 8.60 3.02 -15.49
C MET A 86 8.83 4.32 -16.26
N LYS A 87 8.99 4.25 -17.59
CA LYS A 87 9.39 5.42 -18.39
C LYS A 87 8.36 6.56 -18.29
N ASP A 88 7.08 6.22 -18.54
CA ASP A 88 6.03 7.24 -18.61
C ASP A 88 4.88 6.94 -17.62
N MET A 89 4.97 5.87 -16.83
CA MET A 89 3.85 5.34 -16.06
C MET A 89 4.07 5.32 -14.53
N ALA A 90 5.22 5.74 -14.02
CA ALA A 90 5.48 5.69 -12.57
C ALA A 90 4.42 6.47 -11.76
N THR A 91 4.09 7.68 -12.20
CA THR A 91 3.05 8.51 -11.57
C THR A 91 1.67 7.89 -11.72
N ALA A 92 1.32 7.39 -12.91
CA ALA A 92 0.05 6.72 -13.15
C ALA A 92 -0.11 5.45 -12.29
N MET A 93 0.97 4.69 -12.07
CA MET A 93 0.96 3.52 -11.19
C MET A 93 0.73 3.89 -9.73
N MET A 94 1.30 5.00 -9.24
CA MET A 94 1.03 5.52 -7.89
C MET A 94 -0.44 5.95 -7.76
N THR A 95 -0.97 6.66 -8.76
CA THR A 95 -2.37 7.08 -8.80
C THR A 95 -3.30 5.86 -8.83
N ASP A 96 -3.05 4.88 -9.69
CA ASP A 96 -3.85 3.66 -9.75
C ASP A 96 -3.80 2.86 -8.44
N ALA A 97 -2.64 2.80 -7.76
CA ALA A 97 -2.53 2.15 -6.46
C ALA A 97 -3.43 2.81 -5.40
N VAL A 98 -3.50 4.15 -5.40
CA VAL A 98 -4.35 4.91 -4.47
C VAL A 98 -5.82 4.81 -4.86
N ASP A 99 -6.15 5.04 -6.13
CA ASP A 99 -7.54 5.05 -6.62
C ASP A 99 -8.23 3.69 -6.49
N THR A 100 -7.47 2.60 -6.51
CA THR A 100 -8.01 1.24 -6.33
C THR A 100 -8.06 0.77 -4.87
N GLY A 101 -7.63 1.60 -3.92
CA GLY A 101 -7.55 1.24 -2.51
C GLY A 101 -6.42 0.26 -2.17
N TYR A 102 -5.57 -0.07 -3.16
CA TYR A 102 -4.38 -0.91 -2.94
C TYR A 102 -3.39 -0.25 -1.99
N TRP A 103 -3.26 1.08 -2.07
CA TRP A 103 -2.37 1.88 -1.24
C TRP A 103 -3.13 3.07 -0.65
N PRO A 104 -3.76 2.91 0.53
CA PRO A 104 -4.45 4.02 1.19
C PRO A 104 -3.45 5.06 1.67
N LEU A 105 -3.73 6.34 1.44
CA LEU A 105 -2.97 7.45 1.99
C LEU A 105 -3.54 7.81 3.35
N TYR A 106 -2.71 7.83 4.38
CA TYR A 106 -3.13 8.21 5.73
C TYR A 106 -1.99 8.82 6.54
N ARG A 107 -2.35 9.50 7.62
CA ARG A 107 -1.43 10.02 8.64
C ARG A 107 -1.97 9.69 10.02
N TYR A 108 -1.08 9.28 10.91
CA TYR A 108 -1.37 9.04 12.32
C TYR A 108 -0.39 9.86 13.16
N ASN A 109 -0.95 10.76 13.99
CA ASN A 109 -0.18 11.62 14.87
C ASN A 109 -0.60 11.38 16.33
N PRO A 110 0.20 10.67 17.14
CA PRO A 110 -0.14 10.36 18.53
C PRO A 110 -0.35 11.60 19.40
N SER A 111 0.28 12.73 19.08
CA SER A 111 0.12 13.97 19.86
C SER A 111 -1.29 14.58 19.75
N LYS A 112 -2.13 14.05 18.87
CA LYS A 112 -3.53 14.46 18.72
C LYS A 112 -4.49 13.68 19.65
N HIS A 113 -4.03 12.61 20.31
CA HIS A 113 -4.87 11.92 21.29
C HIS A 113 -5.33 12.88 22.41
N GLY A 114 -6.63 12.87 22.66
CA GLY A 114 -7.25 13.75 23.66
C GLY A 114 -7.43 15.21 23.22
N THR A 115 -7.20 15.52 21.95
CA THR A 115 -7.52 16.83 21.34
C THR A 115 -8.80 16.75 20.51
N GLU A 116 -9.27 17.88 19.98
CA GLU A 116 -10.41 17.94 19.05
C GLU A 116 -10.09 17.38 17.67
N GLU A 117 -8.81 17.27 17.31
CA GLU A 117 -8.38 16.71 16.02
C GLU A 117 -8.18 15.20 16.12
N PRO A 118 -8.60 14.42 15.12
CA PRO A 118 -8.39 12.97 15.14
C PRO A 118 -6.90 12.63 15.02
N ALA A 119 -6.44 11.67 15.84
CA ALA A 119 -5.07 11.18 15.77
C ALA A 119 -4.80 10.44 14.45
N PHE A 120 -5.79 9.72 13.93
CA PHE A 120 -5.73 9.05 12.64
C PHE A 120 -6.55 9.82 11.58
N ARG A 121 -5.95 10.01 10.39
CA ARG A 121 -6.61 10.66 9.26
C ARG A 121 -6.39 9.88 7.97
N LEU A 122 -7.47 9.38 7.38
CA LEU A 122 -7.45 8.79 6.03
C LEU A 122 -7.55 9.92 4.99
N ASP A 123 -6.47 10.15 4.25
CA ASP A 123 -6.40 11.21 3.24
C ASP A 123 -7.03 10.77 1.91
N SER A 124 -6.90 9.48 1.52
CA SER A 124 -7.56 8.90 0.34
C SER A 124 -8.96 8.37 0.66
N GLN A 125 -9.92 9.26 0.82
CA GLN A 125 -11.26 8.94 1.35
C GLN A 125 -12.18 8.13 0.41
N LYS A 126 -11.80 7.89 -0.85
CA LYS A 126 -12.66 7.20 -1.82
C LYS A 126 -11.87 6.26 -2.72
N ILE A 127 -12.37 5.04 -2.87
CA ILE A 127 -11.96 4.13 -3.94
C ILE A 127 -12.64 4.61 -5.22
N ARG A 128 -11.85 4.87 -6.28
CA ARG A 128 -12.31 5.47 -7.55
C ARG A 128 -12.25 4.51 -8.73
N ALA A 129 -11.54 3.39 -8.58
CA ALA A 129 -11.36 2.40 -9.63
C ALA A 129 -11.33 0.97 -9.06
N PRO A 130 -11.68 -0.04 -9.88
CA PRO A 130 -11.56 -1.43 -9.48
C PRO A 130 -10.09 -1.84 -9.35
N LEU A 131 -9.80 -2.80 -8.45
CA LEU A 131 -8.44 -3.28 -8.18
C LEU A 131 -7.77 -3.88 -9.41
N GLU A 132 -8.53 -4.51 -10.27
CA GLU A 132 -8.09 -5.12 -11.53
C GLU A 132 -7.30 -4.12 -12.38
N LYS A 133 -7.71 -2.86 -12.45
CA LYS A 133 -7.02 -1.79 -13.19
C LYS A 133 -5.55 -1.67 -12.77
N PHE A 134 -5.28 -1.79 -11.47
CA PHE A 134 -3.92 -1.75 -10.95
C PHE A 134 -3.15 -3.05 -11.21
N LEU A 135 -3.80 -4.21 -11.09
CA LEU A 135 -3.17 -5.51 -11.29
C LEU A 135 -2.79 -5.80 -12.75
N GLU A 136 -3.61 -5.32 -13.70
CA GLU A 136 -3.43 -5.53 -15.13
C GLU A 136 -2.14 -4.94 -15.69
N ARG A 137 -1.64 -3.88 -15.07
CA ARG A 137 -0.40 -3.20 -15.47
C ARG A 137 0.87 -3.84 -14.92
N GLN A 138 0.76 -4.97 -14.22
CA GLN A 138 1.88 -5.56 -13.50
C GLN A 138 2.10 -7.02 -13.90
N ASN A 139 3.21 -7.30 -14.58
CA ASN A 139 3.50 -8.64 -15.10
C ASN A 139 3.51 -9.73 -14.03
N ARG A 140 3.83 -9.41 -12.79
CA ARG A 140 3.85 -10.37 -11.68
C ARG A 140 2.46 -10.85 -11.26
N PHE A 141 1.42 -10.08 -11.52
CA PHE A 141 0.03 -10.52 -11.35
C PHE A 141 -0.49 -11.15 -12.64
N GLN A 142 -0.19 -10.55 -13.80
CA GLN A 142 -0.61 -11.05 -15.09
C GLN A 142 0.04 -12.41 -15.43
N GLY A 143 1.27 -12.66 -14.98
CA GLY A 143 1.94 -13.94 -15.12
C GLY A 143 1.17 -15.09 -14.48
N LEU A 144 0.62 -14.86 -13.26
CA LEU A 144 -0.21 -15.86 -12.59
C LEU A 144 -1.53 -16.09 -13.34
N LEU A 145 -2.18 -15.02 -13.81
CA LEU A 145 -3.42 -15.10 -14.58
C LEU A 145 -3.23 -15.92 -15.88
N ARG A 146 -2.10 -15.72 -16.57
CA ARG A 146 -1.78 -16.47 -17.81
C ARG A 146 -1.43 -17.93 -17.56
N SER A 147 -0.68 -18.22 -16.50
CA SER A 147 -0.17 -19.59 -16.24
C SER A 147 -1.14 -20.45 -15.44
N GLN A 148 -1.95 -19.86 -14.55
CA GLN A 148 -2.86 -20.56 -13.65
C GLN A 148 -4.13 -19.71 -13.40
N PRO A 149 -5.05 -19.61 -14.38
CA PRO A 149 -6.18 -18.68 -14.34
C PRO A 149 -7.12 -18.90 -13.16
N GLU A 150 -7.47 -20.13 -12.83
CA GLU A 150 -8.37 -20.44 -11.70
C GLU A 150 -7.73 -20.05 -10.36
N ARG A 151 -6.44 -20.33 -10.20
CA ARG A 151 -5.70 -19.93 -9.01
C ARG A 151 -5.52 -18.43 -8.90
N ALA A 152 -5.29 -17.74 -10.04
CA ALA A 152 -5.22 -16.31 -10.08
C ALA A 152 -6.55 -15.69 -9.63
N LYS A 153 -7.68 -16.20 -10.12
CA LYS A 153 -9.02 -15.75 -9.72
C LYS A 153 -9.26 -15.86 -8.21
N ASP A 154 -8.91 -17.01 -7.61
CA ASP A 154 -9.01 -17.21 -6.15
C ASP A 154 -8.12 -16.22 -5.38
N LEU A 155 -6.83 -16.11 -5.76
CA LEU A 155 -5.88 -15.26 -5.04
C LEU A 155 -6.12 -13.77 -5.27
N HIS A 156 -6.53 -13.34 -6.47
CA HIS A 156 -6.92 -11.96 -6.75
C HIS A 156 -8.20 -11.58 -5.97
N GLY A 157 -9.17 -12.48 -5.87
CA GLY A 157 -10.36 -12.28 -5.04
C GLY A 157 -10.00 -12.11 -3.56
N LYS A 158 -9.12 -12.94 -3.00
CA LYS A 158 -8.60 -12.79 -1.63
C LYS A 158 -7.83 -11.49 -1.44
N LEU A 159 -7.06 -11.06 -2.45
CA LEU A 159 -6.34 -9.80 -2.45
C LEU A 159 -7.32 -8.63 -2.38
N GLN A 160 -8.34 -8.63 -3.22
CA GLN A 160 -9.39 -7.59 -3.25
C GLN A 160 -10.10 -7.46 -1.90
N VAL A 161 -10.55 -8.57 -1.32
CA VAL A 161 -11.17 -8.58 0.01
C VAL A 161 -10.21 -8.04 1.06
N THR A 162 -8.93 -8.42 1.01
CA THR A 162 -7.92 -7.94 1.95
C THR A 162 -7.78 -6.42 1.92
N TYR A 163 -7.64 -5.83 0.72
CA TYR A 163 -7.48 -4.37 0.60
C TYR A 163 -8.76 -3.61 0.91
N LEU A 164 -9.92 -4.16 0.55
CA LEU A 164 -11.20 -3.56 0.92
C LEU A 164 -11.37 -3.53 2.45
N LEU A 165 -11.06 -4.63 3.14
CA LEU A 165 -11.12 -4.67 4.60
C LEU A 165 -10.11 -3.73 5.26
N THR A 166 -8.87 -3.66 4.74
CA THR A 166 -7.87 -2.72 5.23
C THR A 166 -8.36 -1.28 5.06
N TYR A 167 -8.89 -0.96 3.89
CA TYR A 167 -9.45 0.37 3.60
C TYR A 167 -10.62 0.72 4.53
N LEU A 168 -11.56 -0.20 4.76
CA LEU A 168 -12.69 0.00 5.67
C LEU A 168 -12.23 0.19 7.11
N LEU A 169 -11.24 -0.57 7.57
CA LEU A 169 -10.66 -0.42 8.91
C LEU A 169 -9.99 0.95 9.06
N THR A 170 -9.19 1.39 8.09
CA THR A 170 -8.56 2.72 8.11
C THR A 170 -9.60 3.83 8.07
N TYR A 171 -10.69 3.66 7.31
CA TYR A 171 -11.80 4.61 7.27
C TYR A 171 -12.49 4.71 8.65
N LEU A 172 -12.76 3.60 9.31
CA LEU A 172 -13.37 3.60 10.64
C LEU A 172 -12.49 4.25 11.70
N LEU A 173 -11.17 4.05 11.65
CA LEU A 173 -10.22 4.70 12.57
C LEU A 173 -10.23 6.23 12.47
N THR A 174 -10.70 6.80 11.38
CA THR A 174 -10.82 8.27 11.22
C THR A 174 -11.93 8.86 12.10
N TYR A 175 -12.85 8.03 12.59
CA TYR A 175 -14.02 8.48 13.37
C TYR A 175 -13.98 8.02 14.84
N LEU A 176 -12.90 7.35 15.24
CA LEU A 176 -12.61 6.98 16.63
C LEU A 176 -11.62 7.97 17.26
#